data_ed9849ef2948f157592363fbe6513302
#
_entry.id   ed9849ef2948f157592363fbe6513302
#
_cell.length_a   1.000
_cell.length_b   1.000
_cell.length_c   1.000
_cell.angle_alpha   90.00
_cell.angle_beta   90.00
_cell.angle_gamma   90.00
#
_symmetry.space_group_name_H-M   'P 1'
#
loop_
_entity.id
_entity.type
_entity.pdbx_description
1 polymer ?
#
loop_
_entity_poly.entity_id
_entity_poly.type
_entity_poly.pdbx_seq_one_letter_code
_entity_poly.pdbx_strand_id
1 'polypeptide(L)'
;HYGTMTLEQINERISEHASKLELEVTFYQSNHEGNLVDHIQENWGNYEGIIINPGALTYYGYSLKDALIDANVPIIEVHLSNIHGREDWRSNSIIADVAQGQIAGFGWRSYTAAIDIISGLINDQESH
;
A
#
# COMPACT_ATOMS: atom_id res chain seq x y z
N HIS A 1 6.26 15.43 0.28
CA HIS A 1 7.04 15.91 -0.85
C HIS A 1 8.17 14.93 -1.16
N TYR A 2 8.19 14.42 -2.37
CA TYR A 2 9.13 13.36 -2.75
C TYR A 2 9.90 13.82 -3.98
N GLY A 3 11.15 14.25 -3.77
CA GLY A 3 11.95 14.87 -4.81
C GLY A 3 11.34 16.21 -5.22
N THR A 4 11.09 16.40 -6.51
CA THR A 4 10.51 17.63 -7.04
C THR A 4 8.99 17.56 -7.21
N MET A 5 8.37 16.42 -6.89
CA MET A 5 6.92 16.23 -7.07
C MET A 5 6.17 16.42 -5.76
N THR A 6 5.02 17.09 -5.84
CA THR A 6 4.10 17.18 -4.72
C THR A 6 3.31 15.88 -4.57
N LEU A 7 2.69 15.67 -3.41
CA LEU A 7 1.81 14.52 -3.19
C LEU A 7 0.66 14.49 -4.20
N GLU A 8 0.10 15.65 -4.51
CA GLU A 8 -0.98 15.74 -5.50
C GLU A 8 -0.52 15.28 -6.88
N GLN A 9 0.69 15.69 -7.31
CA GLN A 9 1.26 15.26 -8.58
C GLN A 9 1.52 13.76 -8.60
N ILE A 10 1.98 13.20 -7.48
CA ILE A 10 2.21 11.76 -7.36
C ILE A 10 0.88 11.02 -7.49
N ASN A 11 -0.18 11.49 -6.81
CA ASN A 11 -1.51 10.89 -6.88
C ASN A 11 -2.05 10.92 -8.31
N GLU A 12 -1.83 12.00 -9.05
CA GLU A 12 -2.22 12.10 -10.46
C GLU A 12 -1.52 11.05 -11.30
N ARG A 13 -0.22 10.84 -11.09
CA ARG A 13 0.56 9.83 -11.80
C ARG A 13 0.06 8.42 -11.51
N ILE A 14 -0.26 8.16 -10.24
CA ILE A 14 -0.81 6.87 -9.83
C ILE A 14 -2.16 6.63 -10.49
N SER A 15 -3.04 7.64 -10.48
CA SER A 15 -4.38 7.53 -11.09
C SER A 15 -4.31 7.30 -12.61
N GLU A 16 -3.42 8.01 -13.30
CA GLU A 16 -3.20 7.82 -14.75
C GLU A 16 -2.73 6.40 -15.04
N HIS A 17 -1.77 5.92 -14.26
CA HIS A 17 -1.22 4.58 -14.44
C HIS A 17 -2.29 3.50 -14.20
N ALA A 18 -3.06 3.66 -13.13
CA ALA A 18 -4.15 2.74 -12.79
C ALA A 18 -5.22 2.72 -13.88
N SER A 19 -5.57 3.88 -14.44
CA SER A 19 -6.54 4.00 -15.53
C SER A 19 -6.16 3.15 -16.74
N LYS A 20 -4.88 3.11 -17.08
CA LYS A 20 -4.39 2.30 -18.20
C LYS A 20 -4.62 0.80 -17.98
N LEU A 21 -4.75 0.38 -16.73
CA LEU A 21 -5.02 -0.99 -16.34
C LEU A 21 -6.49 -1.22 -15.97
N GLU A 22 -7.35 -0.22 -16.27
CA GLU A 22 -8.78 -0.24 -15.96
C GLU A 22 -9.06 -0.38 -14.45
N LEU A 23 -8.18 0.22 -13.64
CA LEU A 23 -8.34 0.30 -12.19
C LEU A 23 -8.70 1.71 -11.76
N GLU A 24 -9.55 1.80 -10.76
CA GLU A 24 -9.88 3.04 -10.08
C GLU A 24 -9.21 3.04 -8.71
N VAL A 25 -8.57 4.15 -8.36
CA VAL A 25 -7.83 4.27 -7.10
C VAL A 25 -8.46 5.33 -6.22
N THR A 26 -8.68 4.99 -4.98
CA THR A 26 -9.07 5.93 -3.93
C THR A 26 -7.89 6.13 -2.99
N PHE A 27 -7.60 7.37 -2.64
CA PHE A 27 -6.48 7.73 -1.79
C PHE A 27 -6.95 8.07 -0.39
N TYR A 28 -6.20 7.64 0.60
CA TYR A 28 -6.42 8.01 1.99
C TYR A 28 -5.09 8.14 2.71
N GLN A 29 -4.95 9.15 3.55
CA GLN A 29 -3.74 9.39 4.31
C GLN A 29 -4.09 9.82 5.73
N SER A 30 -3.39 9.26 6.71
CA SER A 30 -3.50 9.68 8.10
C SER A 30 -2.22 9.30 8.85
N ASN A 31 -1.86 10.12 9.83
CA ASN A 31 -0.78 9.83 10.75
C ASN A 31 -1.26 9.00 11.96
N HIS A 32 -2.54 8.70 12.03
CA HIS A 32 -3.15 8.00 13.17
C HIS A 32 -3.58 6.60 12.75
N GLU A 33 -3.07 5.61 13.44
CA GLU A 33 -3.39 4.21 13.18
C GLU A 33 -4.89 3.95 13.20
N GLY A 34 -5.60 4.50 14.19
CA GLY A 34 -7.05 4.33 14.33
C GLY A 34 -7.82 4.80 13.10
N ASN A 35 -7.39 5.91 12.48
CA ASN A 35 -8.04 6.42 11.28
C ASN A 35 -7.85 5.47 10.10
N LEU A 36 -6.66 4.88 9.98
CA LEU A 36 -6.39 3.91 8.91
C LEU A 36 -7.23 2.65 9.09
N VAL A 37 -7.31 2.16 10.32
CA VAL A 37 -8.16 1.00 10.67
C VAL A 37 -9.61 1.28 10.32
N ASP A 38 -10.13 2.44 10.75
CA ASP A 38 -11.51 2.83 10.48
C ASP A 38 -11.79 2.91 8.98
N HIS A 39 -10.88 3.52 8.23
CA HIS A 39 -11.02 3.65 6.77
C HIS A 39 -11.09 2.27 6.09
N ILE A 40 -10.23 1.35 6.47
CA ILE A 40 -10.22 0.00 5.93
C ILE A 40 -11.54 -0.71 6.23
N GLN A 41 -12.01 -0.61 7.47
CA GLN A 41 -13.24 -1.29 7.91
C GLN A 41 -14.50 -0.67 7.31
N GLU A 42 -14.58 0.66 7.26
CA GLU A 42 -15.75 1.37 6.74
C GLU A 42 -15.95 1.16 5.23
N ASN A 43 -14.88 0.92 4.51
CA ASN A 43 -14.92 0.70 3.07
C ASN A 43 -14.85 -0.78 2.68
N TRP A 44 -14.95 -1.67 3.65
CA TRP A 44 -14.87 -3.10 3.41
C TRP A 44 -15.92 -3.54 2.38
N GLY A 45 -15.47 -4.31 1.40
CA GLY A 45 -16.31 -4.74 0.28
C GLY A 45 -16.32 -3.77 -0.91
N ASN A 46 -15.77 -2.56 -0.75
CA ASN A 46 -15.74 -1.55 -1.82
C ASN A 46 -14.38 -1.45 -2.52
N TYR A 47 -13.43 -2.27 -2.12
CA TYR A 47 -12.10 -2.34 -2.75
C TYR A 47 -11.72 -3.79 -3.02
N GLU A 48 -10.90 -3.99 -4.03
CA GLU A 48 -10.44 -5.32 -4.43
C GLU A 48 -8.97 -5.57 -4.06
N GLY A 49 -8.28 -4.55 -3.61
CA GLY A 49 -6.90 -4.63 -3.17
C GLY A 49 -6.49 -3.40 -2.40
N ILE A 50 -5.39 -3.49 -1.69
CA ILE A 50 -4.85 -2.39 -0.89
C ILE A 50 -3.37 -2.24 -1.18
N ILE A 51 -2.96 -1.00 -1.46
CA ILE A 51 -1.55 -0.61 -1.49
C ILE A 51 -1.35 0.30 -0.30
N ILE A 52 -0.46 -0.07 0.58
CA ILE A 52 -0.26 0.67 1.83
C ILE A 52 1.19 1.05 2.05
N ASN A 53 1.40 2.34 2.35
CA ASN A 53 2.66 2.81 2.91
C ASN A 53 2.41 3.06 4.40
N PRO A 54 2.75 2.10 5.26
CA PRO A 54 2.44 2.20 6.68
C PRO A 54 3.39 3.13 7.44
N GLY A 55 4.49 3.57 6.82
CA GLY A 55 5.49 4.37 7.51
C GLY A 55 6.02 3.62 8.73
N ALA A 56 6.15 4.31 9.85
CA ALA A 56 6.65 3.71 11.10
C ALA A 56 5.72 2.64 11.66
N LEU A 57 4.43 2.64 11.29
CA LEU A 57 3.48 1.62 11.74
C LEU A 57 3.86 0.22 11.26
N THR A 58 4.73 0.11 10.26
CA THR A 58 5.25 -1.18 9.82
C THR A 58 5.96 -1.95 10.94
N TYR A 59 6.39 -1.26 12.00
CA TYR A 59 7.14 -1.87 13.11
C TYR A 59 6.28 -2.13 14.35
N TYR A 60 5.13 -1.47 14.49
CA TYR A 60 4.31 -1.56 15.70
C TYR A 60 2.81 -1.42 15.50
N GLY A 61 2.34 -1.32 14.27
CA GLY A 61 0.92 -1.12 13.97
C GLY A 61 0.12 -2.43 14.00
N TYR A 62 -0.01 -3.05 15.17
CA TYR A 62 -0.70 -4.35 15.29
C TYR A 62 -2.19 -4.27 15.01
N SER A 63 -2.86 -3.17 15.40
CA SER A 63 -4.28 -2.98 15.05
C SER A 63 -4.47 -2.82 13.55
N LEU A 64 -3.55 -2.10 12.90
CA LEU A 64 -3.56 -1.97 11.44
C LEU A 64 -3.34 -3.33 10.78
N LYS A 65 -2.41 -4.12 11.29
CA LYS A 65 -2.16 -5.48 10.80
C LYS A 65 -3.43 -6.33 10.85
N ASP A 66 -4.15 -6.29 11.97
CA ASP A 66 -5.38 -7.06 12.15
C ASP A 66 -6.46 -6.61 11.15
N ALA A 67 -6.61 -5.30 10.93
CA ALA A 67 -7.56 -4.78 9.95
C ALA A 67 -7.22 -5.25 8.53
N LEU A 68 -5.94 -5.29 8.18
CA LEU A 68 -5.48 -5.76 6.88
C LEU A 68 -5.76 -7.25 6.69
N ILE A 69 -5.57 -8.06 7.72
CA ILE A 69 -5.92 -9.48 7.68
C ILE A 69 -7.42 -9.65 7.40
N ASP A 70 -8.25 -8.91 8.13
CA ASP A 70 -9.70 -9.00 8.01
C ASP A 70 -10.22 -8.47 6.68
N ALA A 71 -9.49 -7.59 6.02
CA ALA A 71 -9.85 -7.07 4.70
C ALA A 71 -9.96 -8.17 3.64
N ASN A 72 -9.13 -9.19 3.77
CA ASN A 72 -9.15 -10.39 2.91
C ASN A 72 -9.05 -10.07 1.41
N VAL A 73 -8.15 -9.17 1.06
CA VAL A 73 -7.83 -8.80 -0.32
C VAL A 73 -6.31 -8.79 -0.50
N PRO A 74 -5.81 -8.81 -1.74
CA PRO A 74 -4.38 -8.65 -1.98
C PRO A 74 -3.87 -7.33 -1.39
N ILE A 75 -2.74 -7.39 -0.73
CA ILE A 75 -2.11 -6.25 -0.07
C ILE A 75 -0.66 -6.16 -0.52
N ILE A 76 -0.26 -4.97 -0.96
CA ILE A 76 1.13 -4.66 -1.28
C ILE A 76 1.61 -3.59 -0.30
N GLU A 77 2.67 -3.89 0.42
CA GLU A 77 3.32 -2.91 1.30
C GLU A 77 4.34 -2.11 0.50
N VAL A 78 4.31 -0.79 0.63
CA VAL A 78 5.18 0.12 -0.12
C VAL A 78 5.95 1.01 0.85
N HIS A 79 7.22 1.19 0.59
CA HIS A 79 8.06 2.18 1.25
C HIS A 79 8.81 2.97 0.18
N LEU A 80 8.79 4.29 0.27
CA LEU A 80 9.40 5.14 -0.75
C LEU A 80 10.92 5.13 -0.68
N SER A 81 11.46 4.96 0.53
CA SER A 81 12.90 4.85 0.74
C SER A 81 13.33 3.39 0.92
N ASN A 82 14.63 3.14 0.80
CA ASN A 82 15.18 1.80 0.99
C ASN A 82 15.31 1.48 2.48
N ILE A 83 14.25 0.90 3.07
CA ILE A 83 14.22 0.53 4.48
C ILE A 83 15.19 -0.59 4.83
N HIS A 84 15.57 -1.42 3.85
CA HIS A 84 16.48 -2.54 4.06
C HIS A 84 17.94 -2.11 4.20
N GLY A 85 18.27 -0.88 3.82
CA GLY A 85 19.59 -0.29 4.02
C GLY A 85 19.77 0.34 5.40
N ARG A 86 18.77 0.24 6.29
CA ARG A 86 18.77 0.84 7.61
C ARG A 86 19.19 -0.17 8.68
N GLU A 87 19.13 0.25 9.94
CA GLU A 87 19.42 -0.62 11.08
C GLU A 87 18.53 -1.88 11.09
N ASP A 88 19.06 -2.99 11.61
CA ASP A 88 18.40 -4.31 11.55
C ASP A 88 16.95 -4.30 12.03
N TRP A 89 16.67 -3.63 13.16
CA TRP A 89 15.30 -3.60 13.70
C TRP A 89 14.30 -2.94 12.76
N ARG A 90 14.77 -2.06 11.87
CA ARG A 90 13.92 -1.36 10.90
C ARG A 90 13.64 -2.18 9.65
N SER A 91 14.36 -3.28 9.44
CA SER A 91 14.11 -4.15 8.29
C SER A 91 12.98 -5.15 8.54
N ASN A 92 12.53 -5.28 9.80
CA ASN A 92 11.47 -6.22 10.19
C ASN A 92 10.11 -5.55 10.18
N SER A 93 9.31 -5.84 9.16
CA SER A 93 7.95 -5.32 9.05
C SER A 93 6.93 -6.35 9.55
N ILE A 94 6.07 -5.94 10.49
CA ILE A 94 4.95 -6.78 10.92
C ILE A 94 3.85 -6.82 9.85
N ILE A 95 3.79 -5.82 8.98
CA ILE A 95 2.82 -5.75 7.89
C ILE A 95 3.21 -6.70 6.76
N ALA A 96 4.50 -6.94 6.56
CA ALA A 96 4.99 -7.86 5.53
C ALA A 96 4.41 -9.27 5.68
N ASP A 97 4.10 -9.69 6.91
CA ASP A 97 3.52 -11.02 7.16
C ASP A 97 2.15 -11.20 6.50
N VAL A 98 1.40 -10.12 6.29
CA VAL A 98 0.04 -10.17 5.76
C VAL A 98 -0.05 -9.63 4.33
N ALA A 99 1.02 -9.03 3.82
CA ALA A 99 1.09 -8.54 2.45
C ALA A 99 1.54 -9.66 1.51
N GLN A 100 1.09 -9.61 0.25
CA GLN A 100 1.57 -10.50 -0.79
C GLN A 100 3.01 -10.19 -1.17
N GLY A 101 3.44 -8.95 -0.98
CA GLY A 101 4.81 -8.55 -1.23
C GLY A 101 5.09 -7.14 -0.74
N GLN A 102 6.35 -6.75 -0.85
CA GLN A 102 6.84 -5.47 -0.38
C GLN A 102 7.68 -4.82 -1.46
N ILE A 103 7.48 -3.54 -1.68
CA ILE A 103 8.27 -2.73 -2.62
C ILE A 103 8.86 -1.57 -1.84
N ALA A 104 10.18 -1.38 -1.96
CA ALA A 104 10.85 -0.32 -1.22
C ALA A 104 11.97 0.29 -2.07
N GLY A 105 12.24 1.58 -1.87
CA GLY A 105 13.46 2.22 -2.36
C GLY A 105 13.36 2.94 -3.69
N PHE A 106 12.20 2.96 -4.35
CA PHE A 106 12.06 3.56 -5.68
C PHE A 106 11.27 4.87 -5.68
N GLY A 107 11.19 5.52 -4.52
CA GLY A 107 10.42 6.75 -4.39
C GLY A 107 8.96 6.52 -4.81
N TRP A 108 8.35 7.53 -5.44
CA TRP A 108 6.94 7.44 -5.86
C TRP A 108 6.68 6.31 -6.87
N ARG A 109 7.71 5.89 -7.61
CA ARG A 109 7.56 4.77 -8.57
C ARG A 109 7.28 3.45 -7.89
N SER A 110 7.52 3.34 -6.59
CA SER A 110 7.10 2.17 -5.81
C SER A 110 5.59 1.98 -5.89
N TYR A 111 4.81 3.06 -5.94
CA TYR A 111 3.35 2.99 -6.06
C TYR A 111 2.91 2.49 -7.43
N THR A 112 3.50 2.98 -8.51
CA THR A 112 3.10 2.53 -9.86
C THR A 112 3.51 1.08 -10.08
N ALA A 113 4.65 0.66 -9.55
CA ALA A 113 5.04 -0.75 -9.57
C ALA A 113 4.04 -1.61 -8.79
N ALA A 114 3.58 -1.13 -7.64
CA ALA A 114 2.56 -1.82 -6.83
C ALA A 114 1.24 -1.93 -7.59
N ILE A 115 0.83 -0.90 -8.33
CA ILE A 115 -0.37 -0.93 -9.16
C ILE A 115 -0.28 -2.04 -10.20
N ASP A 116 0.85 -2.19 -10.88
CA ASP A 116 1.04 -3.26 -11.85
C ASP A 116 0.88 -4.64 -11.22
N ILE A 117 1.50 -4.83 -10.07
CA ILE A 117 1.48 -6.12 -9.38
C ILE A 117 0.08 -6.43 -8.86
N ILE A 118 -0.57 -5.46 -8.21
CA ILE A 118 -1.88 -5.71 -7.62
C ILE A 118 -2.94 -5.95 -8.70
N SER A 119 -2.81 -5.30 -9.85
CA SER A 119 -3.66 -5.56 -11.00
C SER A 119 -3.58 -7.04 -11.42
N GLY A 120 -2.37 -7.57 -11.50
CA GLY A 120 -2.16 -8.97 -11.81
C GLY A 120 -2.75 -9.90 -10.75
N LEU A 121 -2.56 -9.57 -9.48
CA LEU A 121 -3.08 -10.38 -8.37
C LEU A 121 -4.62 -10.43 -8.37
N ILE A 122 -5.27 -9.30 -8.62
CA ILE A 122 -6.72 -9.22 -8.70
C ILE A 122 -7.23 -10.05 -9.89
N ASN A 123 -6.60 -9.92 -11.05
CA ASN A 123 -6.98 -10.66 -12.24
C ASN A 123 -6.79 -12.17 -12.06
N ASP A 124 -5.73 -12.58 -11.38
CA ASP A 124 -5.49 -13.99 -11.08
C ASP A 124 -6.60 -14.57 -10.19
N GLN A 125 -7.08 -13.81 -9.22
CA GLN A 125 -8.20 -14.23 -8.36
C GLN A 125 -9.49 -14.39 -9.15
N GLU A 126 -9.77 -13.48 -10.07
CA GLU A 126 -10.97 -13.53 -10.92
C GLU A 126 -10.95 -14.70 -11.90
N SER A 127 -9.77 -15.19 -12.24
CA SER A 127 -9.58 -16.32 -13.19
C SER A 127 -9.81 -17.67 -12.54
N HIS A 128 -9.95 -17.70 -11.22
CA HIS A 128 -10.20 -18.91 -10.45
C HIS A 128 -11.61 -18.89 -9.85
#